data_9c99e2df7beac695478c82ff99be1261
#
_entry.id   9c99e2df7beac695478c82ff99be1261
#
_cell.length_a   1.000
_cell.length_b   1.000
_cell.length_c   1.000
_cell.angle_alpha   90.00
_cell.angle_beta   90.00
_cell.angle_gamma   90.00
#
_symmetry.space_group_name_H-M   'P 1'
#
loop_
_entity.id
_entity.type
_entity.pdbx_description
1 polymer ?
#
loop_
_entity_poly.entity_id
_entity_poly.type
_entity_poly.pdbx_seq_one_letter_code
_entity_poly.pdbx_strand_id
1 'polypeptide(L)'
;FPLVTFPDSTSVKSVNFVPDRIGSVGSEIISRFTIVFDYLNSAIYTKPNSQINSPFHFNMSGIEVQHAGLEWVKETIEDRQNQGIKIYTNSTEEQIQNNLKIHFELKPIFKIASVRVGSDAEKVGLKVGDRIINIRHQSAHNYTIQMINELLKSEEGKIIEIDVERDNITYKFKFELKKII
;
A
#
# COMPACT_ATOMS: atom_id res chain seq x y z
N PHE A 1 11.09 -15.22 12.61
CA PHE A 1 11.05 -16.33 11.66
C PHE A 1 10.42 -15.86 10.36
N PRO A 2 10.90 -16.32 9.18
CA PRO A 2 10.26 -16.01 7.90
C PRO A 2 8.87 -16.66 7.83
N LEU A 3 7.95 -16.00 7.12
CA LEU A 3 6.65 -16.58 6.80
C LEU A 3 6.85 -17.62 5.69
N VAL A 4 6.42 -18.85 5.94
CA VAL A 4 6.42 -19.93 4.95
C VAL A 4 4.97 -20.23 4.58
N THR A 5 4.66 -20.19 3.29
CA THR A 5 3.32 -20.51 2.79
C THR A 5 3.37 -21.79 1.95
N PHE A 6 2.36 -22.63 2.12
CA PHE A 6 2.16 -23.82 1.31
C PHE A 6 0.94 -23.55 0.41
N PRO A 7 1.16 -23.21 -0.88
CA PRO A 7 0.03 -22.99 -1.79
C PRO A 7 -0.74 -24.29 -1.98
N ASP A 8 -2.04 -24.20 -2.07
CA ASP A 8 -2.88 -25.36 -2.37
C ASP A 8 -2.71 -25.81 -3.84
N SER A 9 -3.22 -27.00 -4.14
CA SER A 9 -3.11 -27.60 -5.47
C SER A 9 -3.83 -26.81 -6.57
N THR A 10 -4.79 -25.96 -6.21
CA THR A 10 -5.55 -25.12 -7.17
C THR A 10 -4.76 -23.87 -7.56
N SER A 11 -4.04 -23.27 -6.63
CA SER A 11 -3.16 -22.12 -6.87
C SER A 11 -1.98 -22.46 -7.77
N VAL A 12 -1.62 -23.74 -7.83
CA VAL A 12 -0.42 -24.25 -8.53
C VAL A 12 -0.73 -24.69 -9.96
N LYS A 13 -1.99 -24.97 -10.30
CA LYS A 13 -2.38 -25.50 -11.61
C LYS A 13 -2.13 -24.57 -12.80
N SER A 14 -2.03 -23.26 -12.57
CA SER A 14 -1.82 -22.25 -13.62
C SER A 14 -0.36 -21.82 -13.81
N VAL A 15 0.57 -22.34 -12.98
CA VAL A 15 1.97 -21.98 -13.06
C VAL A 15 2.72 -23.01 -13.91
N ASN A 16 3.40 -22.56 -14.97
CA ASN A 16 4.32 -23.41 -15.73
C ASN A 16 5.42 -23.94 -14.79
N PHE A 17 5.32 -25.21 -14.46
CA PHE A 17 6.27 -25.85 -13.57
C PHE A 17 7.61 -26.03 -14.24
N VAL A 18 8.65 -25.54 -13.59
CA VAL A 18 10.00 -26.01 -13.82
C VAL A 18 10.05 -27.42 -13.21
N PRO A 19 10.41 -28.46 -13.99
CA PRO A 19 10.55 -29.81 -13.46
C PRO A 19 11.48 -29.79 -12.23
N ASP A 20 11.17 -30.60 -11.23
CA ASP A 20 11.93 -30.75 -9.97
C ASP A 20 12.00 -29.49 -9.07
N ARG A 21 11.15 -28.50 -9.32
CA ARG A 21 11.07 -27.33 -8.46
C ARG A 21 10.46 -27.68 -7.10
N ILE A 22 11.25 -27.53 -6.04
CA ILE A 22 10.81 -27.81 -4.66
C ILE A 22 10.32 -26.57 -3.89
N GLY A 23 10.47 -25.37 -4.47
CA GLY A 23 10.02 -24.15 -3.80
C GLY A 23 10.49 -22.86 -4.47
N SER A 24 10.19 -21.76 -3.81
CA SER A 24 10.65 -20.40 -4.17
C SER A 24 11.15 -19.68 -2.93
N VAL A 25 12.19 -18.88 -3.09
CA VAL A 25 12.71 -18.02 -2.04
C VAL A 25 12.27 -16.58 -2.35
N GLY A 26 11.55 -15.95 -1.41
CA GLY A 26 11.06 -14.59 -1.58
C GLY A 26 12.15 -13.53 -1.42
N SER A 27 11.87 -12.33 -1.92
CA SER A 27 12.77 -11.18 -1.90
C SER A 27 13.23 -10.80 -0.50
N GLU A 28 12.41 -10.98 0.52
CA GLU A 28 12.74 -10.64 1.90
C GLU A 28 13.86 -11.52 2.49
N ILE A 29 14.01 -12.76 2.01
CA ILE A 29 15.14 -13.62 2.35
C ILE A 29 16.35 -13.25 1.47
N ILE A 30 16.12 -13.09 0.16
CA ILE A 30 17.17 -12.79 -0.82
C ILE A 30 17.89 -11.48 -0.50
N SER A 31 17.16 -10.44 -0.07
CA SER A 31 17.71 -9.12 0.28
C SER A 31 18.72 -9.14 1.45
N ARG A 32 18.77 -10.23 2.24
CA ARG A 32 19.70 -10.43 3.36
C ARG A 32 21.08 -10.92 2.93
N PHE A 33 21.23 -11.15 1.63
CA PHE A 33 22.48 -11.65 1.05
C PHE A 33 22.94 -10.77 -0.10
N THR A 34 24.25 -10.68 -0.26
CA THR A 34 24.87 -10.31 -1.52
C THR A 34 24.99 -11.59 -2.33
N ILE A 35 24.43 -11.59 -3.55
CA ILE A 35 24.35 -12.79 -4.40
C ILE A 35 25.18 -12.57 -5.65
N VAL A 36 25.99 -13.56 -6.00
CA VAL A 36 26.76 -13.61 -7.23
C VAL A 36 26.31 -14.83 -8.02
N PHE A 37 25.85 -14.60 -9.25
CA PHE A 37 25.48 -15.66 -10.18
C PHE A 37 26.68 -15.98 -11.08
N ASP A 38 27.19 -17.19 -11.02
CA ASP A 38 28.22 -17.70 -11.90
C ASP A 38 27.55 -18.61 -12.94
N TYR A 39 27.19 -18.02 -14.07
CA TYR A 39 26.54 -18.76 -15.15
C TYR A 39 27.45 -19.79 -15.81
N LEU A 40 28.76 -19.53 -15.81
CA LEU A 40 29.71 -20.43 -16.44
C LEU A 40 29.81 -21.77 -15.69
N ASN A 41 29.84 -21.70 -14.37
CA ASN A 41 29.95 -22.88 -13.50
C ASN A 41 28.59 -23.35 -12.95
N SER A 42 27.49 -22.76 -13.41
CA SER A 42 26.12 -23.02 -12.92
C SER A 42 26.03 -22.96 -11.39
N ALA A 43 26.68 -21.94 -10.78
CA ALA A 43 26.81 -21.80 -9.35
C ALA A 43 26.21 -20.44 -8.86
N ILE A 44 25.72 -20.43 -7.64
CA ILE A 44 25.27 -19.23 -6.95
C ILE A 44 26.06 -19.13 -5.65
N TYR A 45 26.75 -18.02 -5.48
CA TYR A 45 27.45 -17.69 -4.24
C TYR A 45 26.65 -16.68 -3.45
N THR A 46 26.48 -16.91 -2.15
CA THR A 46 25.76 -16.02 -1.26
C THR A 46 26.64 -15.60 -0.10
N LYS A 47 26.64 -14.31 0.23
CA LYS A 47 27.31 -13.76 1.41
C LYS A 47 26.30 -12.99 2.24
N PRO A 48 26.12 -13.27 3.54
CA PRO A 48 25.29 -12.48 4.41
C PRO A 48 25.69 -11.01 4.39
N ASN A 49 24.70 -10.11 4.33
CA ASN A 49 24.91 -8.67 4.45
C ASN A 49 24.43 -8.15 5.81
N SER A 50 24.44 -6.82 6.02
CA SER A 50 24.03 -6.20 7.28
C SER A 50 22.58 -6.48 7.69
N GLN A 51 21.73 -6.90 6.76
CA GLN A 51 20.32 -7.20 7.02
C GLN A 51 20.06 -8.63 7.50
N ILE A 52 21.09 -9.50 7.61
CA ILE A 52 20.91 -10.91 7.95
C ILE A 52 20.13 -11.12 9.25
N ASN A 53 20.36 -10.27 10.25
CA ASN A 53 19.71 -10.33 11.56
C ASN A 53 18.49 -9.41 11.69
N SER A 54 18.10 -8.71 10.62
CA SER A 54 16.92 -7.84 10.66
C SER A 54 15.66 -8.67 10.92
N PRO A 55 14.70 -8.18 11.72
CA PRO A 55 13.45 -8.89 11.92
C PRO A 55 12.70 -9.08 10.61
N PHE A 56 11.87 -10.12 10.54
CA PHE A 56 10.94 -10.30 9.43
C PHE A 56 9.66 -9.52 9.73
N HIS A 57 9.27 -8.70 8.76
CA HIS A 57 8.03 -7.94 8.81
C HIS A 57 7.05 -8.52 7.81
N PHE A 58 5.86 -8.85 8.25
CA PHE A 58 4.80 -9.35 7.38
C PHE A 58 3.52 -8.54 7.58
N ASN A 59 2.64 -8.63 6.61
CA ASN A 59 1.36 -7.94 6.66
C ASN A 59 0.47 -8.55 7.73
N MET A 60 0.18 -7.75 8.77
CA MET A 60 -0.63 -8.14 9.93
C MET A 60 -2.08 -7.65 9.84
N SER A 61 -2.42 -6.96 8.76
CA SER A 61 -3.75 -6.38 8.59
C SER A 61 -4.82 -7.39 8.15
N GLY A 62 -4.39 -8.45 7.48
CA GLY A 62 -5.30 -9.39 6.84
C GLY A 62 -5.88 -8.91 5.51
N ILE A 63 -5.46 -7.76 4.98
CA ILE A 63 -5.82 -7.29 3.64
C ILE A 63 -4.60 -7.18 2.75
N GLU A 64 -4.80 -7.42 1.46
CA GLU A 64 -3.86 -7.05 0.42
C GLU A 64 -4.43 -5.88 -0.38
N VAL A 65 -3.60 -4.88 -0.64
CA VAL A 65 -3.97 -3.69 -1.40
C VAL A 65 -3.28 -3.72 -2.75
N GLN A 66 -4.02 -3.37 -3.79
CA GLN A 66 -3.49 -3.26 -5.15
C GLN A 66 -3.72 -1.87 -5.71
N HIS A 67 -2.84 -1.46 -6.62
CA HIS A 67 -3.03 -0.30 -7.46
C HIS A 67 -4.11 -0.62 -8.50
N ALA A 68 -5.15 0.22 -8.59
CA ALA A 68 -6.32 -0.01 -9.44
C ALA A 68 -6.47 1.04 -10.55
N GLY A 69 -5.37 1.68 -10.94
CA GLY A 69 -5.34 2.70 -11.97
C GLY A 69 -5.13 4.10 -11.41
N LEU A 70 -5.34 5.10 -12.26
CA LEU A 70 -5.19 6.53 -11.95
C LEU A 70 -6.52 7.23 -12.19
N GLU A 71 -6.77 8.32 -11.46
CA GLU A 71 -7.89 9.21 -11.72
C GLU A 71 -7.45 10.67 -11.71
N TRP A 72 -8.20 11.49 -12.43
CA TRP A 72 -7.99 12.93 -12.42
C TRP A 72 -8.62 13.53 -11.14
N VAL A 73 -7.77 14.12 -10.32
CA VAL A 73 -8.21 14.83 -9.10
C VAL A 73 -8.03 16.32 -9.32
N LYS A 74 -9.08 17.07 -9.00
CA LYS A 74 -9.05 18.53 -9.00
C LYS A 74 -8.42 19.01 -7.71
N GLU A 75 -7.27 19.67 -7.80
CA GLU A 75 -6.65 20.36 -6.67
C GLU A 75 -6.79 21.86 -6.82
N THR A 76 -7.10 22.52 -5.73
CA THR A 76 -7.13 23.97 -5.65
C THR A 76 -5.84 24.43 -4.98
N ILE A 77 -5.00 25.14 -5.73
CA ILE A 77 -3.76 25.70 -5.20
C ILE A 77 -4.00 27.14 -4.83
N GLU A 78 -3.89 27.46 -3.54
CA GLU A 78 -3.78 28.84 -3.10
C GLU A 78 -2.41 29.38 -3.50
N ASP A 79 -2.37 30.44 -4.29
CA ASP A 79 -1.10 31.08 -4.71
C ASP A 79 -0.50 31.80 -3.50
N ARG A 80 0.36 31.10 -2.72
CA ARG A 80 1.03 31.65 -1.53
C ARG A 80 2.10 32.71 -1.86
N GLN A 81 2.34 32.97 -3.12
CA GLN A 81 3.38 33.95 -3.51
C GLN A 81 3.00 35.41 -3.26
N ASN A 82 1.76 35.70 -2.93
CA ASN A 82 1.29 37.06 -2.66
C ASN A 82 1.18 37.42 -1.17
N GLN A 83 1.89 36.76 -0.27
CA GLN A 83 1.90 37.13 1.17
C GLN A 83 2.70 38.41 1.50
N GLY A 84 3.07 39.22 0.51
CA GLY A 84 3.93 40.41 0.71
C GLY A 84 3.24 41.75 0.85
N ILE A 85 2.02 41.96 0.38
CA ILE A 85 1.34 43.28 0.43
C ILE A 85 -0.14 43.08 0.74
N LYS A 86 -0.54 43.31 1.99
CA LYS A 86 -1.95 43.53 2.36
C LYS A 86 -2.34 44.93 1.89
N ILE A 87 -2.72 45.06 0.64
CA ILE A 87 -3.45 46.28 0.20
C ILE A 87 -4.90 46.06 0.65
N TYR A 88 -5.33 46.86 1.64
CA TYR A 88 -6.72 46.95 2.03
C TYR A 88 -7.48 47.67 0.92
N THR A 89 -7.86 46.98 -0.13
CA THR A 89 -8.84 47.42 -1.09
C THR A 89 -10.15 46.70 -0.75
N ASN A 90 -11.28 47.42 -0.79
CA ASN A 90 -12.63 46.86 -0.68
C ASN A 90 -12.86 45.92 -1.88
N SER A 91 -12.31 44.72 -1.80
CA SER A 91 -12.40 43.73 -2.85
C SER A 91 -13.70 42.94 -2.69
N THR A 92 -14.53 43.04 -3.69
CA THR A 92 -15.74 42.26 -3.90
C THR A 92 -15.39 40.77 -4.01
N GLU A 93 -16.29 39.87 -3.63
CA GLU A 93 -16.14 38.40 -3.66
C GLU A 93 -15.59 37.82 -4.97
N GLU A 94 -15.76 38.51 -6.11
CA GLU A 94 -15.24 38.14 -7.42
C GLU A 94 -13.70 38.15 -7.52
N GLN A 95 -12.99 38.93 -6.70
CA GLN A 95 -11.52 38.98 -6.71
C GLN A 95 -10.88 37.82 -5.92
N ILE A 96 -11.61 37.19 -5.03
CA ILE A 96 -11.15 36.01 -4.28
C ILE A 96 -11.12 34.78 -5.18
N GLN A 97 -12.06 34.67 -6.13
CA GLN A 97 -12.11 33.54 -7.06
C GLN A 97 -10.97 33.54 -8.09
N ASN A 98 -10.38 34.69 -8.40
CA ASN A 98 -9.30 34.78 -9.40
C ASN A 98 -7.92 34.30 -8.91
N ASN A 99 -7.75 34.09 -7.59
CA ASN A 99 -6.47 33.62 -7.00
C ASN A 99 -6.43 32.10 -6.81
N LEU A 100 -7.50 31.40 -7.12
CA LEU A 100 -7.56 29.94 -7.03
C LEU A 100 -7.22 29.32 -8.39
N LYS A 101 -5.99 28.86 -8.54
CA LYS A 101 -5.60 28.07 -9.72
C LYS A 101 -6.09 26.63 -9.52
N ILE A 102 -6.96 26.21 -10.41
CA ILE A 102 -7.42 24.83 -10.49
C ILE A 102 -6.33 24.05 -11.25
N HIS A 103 -5.78 23.06 -10.59
CA HIS A 103 -4.86 22.10 -11.20
C HIS A 103 -5.50 20.70 -11.19
N PHE A 104 -5.35 19.99 -12.31
CA PHE A 104 -5.74 18.59 -12.38
C PHE A 104 -4.49 17.72 -12.35
N GLU A 105 -4.47 16.76 -11.45
CA GLU A 105 -3.37 15.83 -11.33
C GLU A 105 -3.87 14.38 -11.37
N LEU A 106 -3.10 13.51 -12.02
CA LEU A 106 -3.37 12.07 -12.00
C LEU A 106 -2.92 11.48 -10.68
N LYS A 107 -3.86 10.98 -9.90
CA LYS A 107 -3.61 10.36 -8.60
C LYS A 107 -3.91 8.85 -8.61
N PRO A 108 -3.18 8.06 -7.82
CA PRO A 108 -3.37 6.62 -7.77
C PRO A 108 -4.69 6.25 -7.09
N ILE A 109 -5.33 5.19 -7.61
CA ILE A 109 -6.47 4.53 -6.99
C ILE A 109 -5.98 3.23 -6.35
N PHE A 110 -6.42 2.95 -5.13
CA PHE A 110 -6.13 1.72 -4.43
C PHE A 110 -7.41 0.95 -4.12
N LYS A 111 -7.36 -0.37 -4.29
CA LYS A 111 -8.45 -1.29 -3.94
C LYS A 111 -7.95 -2.44 -3.09
N ILE A 112 -8.84 -3.00 -2.30
CA ILE A 112 -8.59 -4.24 -1.57
C ILE A 112 -8.63 -5.40 -2.56
N ALA A 113 -7.49 -6.09 -2.72
CA ALA A 113 -7.34 -7.23 -3.62
C ALA A 113 -7.75 -8.55 -2.95
N SER A 114 -7.44 -8.70 -1.67
CA SER A 114 -7.84 -9.87 -0.87
C SER A 114 -8.10 -9.48 0.58
N VAL A 115 -8.95 -10.28 1.23
CA VAL A 115 -9.22 -10.19 2.68
C VAL A 115 -9.04 -11.59 3.26
N ARG A 116 -8.16 -11.73 4.23
CA ARG A 116 -7.86 -13.00 4.88
C ARG A 116 -8.99 -13.41 5.83
N VAL A 117 -9.45 -14.64 5.67
CA VAL A 117 -10.47 -15.22 6.56
C VAL A 117 -9.97 -15.27 8.00
N GLY A 118 -10.82 -14.88 8.95
CA GLY A 118 -10.50 -14.82 10.38
C GLY A 118 -9.73 -13.58 10.82
N SER A 119 -9.32 -12.70 9.88
CA SER A 119 -8.64 -11.44 10.21
C SER A 119 -9.55 -10.43 10.88
N ASP A 120 -8.96 -9.47 11.62
CA ASP A 120 -9.72 -8.38 12.20
C ASP A 120 -10.32 -7.46 11.10
N ALA A 121 -9.65 -7.35 9.96
CA ALA A 121 -10.18 -6.64 8.78
C ALA A 121 -11.46 -7.29 8.23
N GLU A 122 -11.52 -8.62 8.16
CA GLU A 122 -12.75 -9.33 7.77
C GLU A 122 -13.87 -9.11 8.78
N LYS A 123 -13.55 -9.23 10.09
CA LYS A 123 -14.53 -9.07 11.18
C LYS A 123 -15.19 -7.70 11.19
N VAL A 124 -14.45 -6.64 10.84
CA VAL A 124 -15.04 -5.30 10.74
C VAL A 124 -15.81 -5.09 9.45
N GLY A 125 -15.74 -6.01 8.48
CA GLY A 125 -16.55 -6.00 7.27
C GLY A 125 -15.90 -5.42 6.04
N LEU A 126 -14.57 -5.31 5.99
CA LEU A 126 -13.83 -5.00 4.77
C LEU A 126 -14.01 -6.12 3.75
N LYS A 127 -14.11 -5.76 2.48
CA LYS A 127 -14.37 -6.69 1.37
C LYS A 127 -13.40 -6.48 0.21
N VAL A 128 -13.21 -7.53 -0.56
CA VAL A 128 -12.51 -7.46 -1.85
C VAL A 128 -13.24 -6.51 -2.78
N GLY A 129 -12.50 -5.63 -3.45
CA GLY A 129 -13.04 -4.62 -4.36
C GLY A 129 -13.30 -3.26 -3.70
N ASP A 130 -13.31 -3.16 -2.37
CA ASP A 130 -13.44 -1.87 -1.68
C ASP A 130 -12.37 -0.90 -2.18
N ARG A 131 -12.78 0.30 -2.60
CA ARG A 131 -11.87 1.38 -3.00
C ARG A 131 -11.45 2.17 -1.76
N ILE A 132 -10.16 2.27 -1.53
CA ILE A 132 -9.61 3.01 -0.39
C ILE A 132 -9.65 4.51 -0.70
N ILE A 133 -10.36 5.29 0.13
CA ILE A 133 -10.49 6.74 0.01
C ILE A 133 -9.53 7.46 0.95
N ASN A 134 -9.50 7.04 2.22
CA ASN A 134 -8.61 7.60 3.22
C ASN A 134 -7.93 6.50 4.02
N ILE A 135 -6.71 6.78 4.49
CA ILE A 135 -5.96 5.98 5.45
C ILE A 135 -5.50 6.93 6.56
N ARG A 136 -5.86 6.63 7.82
CA ARG A 136 -5.51 7.45 8.99
C ARG A 136 -5.84 8.93 8.77
N HIS A 137 -7.04 9.23 8.29
CA HIS A 137 -7.57 10.58 8.00
C HIS A 137 -6.85 11.34 6.87
N GLN A 138 -5.93 10.71 6.15
CA GLN A 138 -5.27 11.29 4.98
C GLN A 138 -5.80 10.64 3.71
N SER A 139 -5.96 11.44 2.66
CA SER A 139 -6.39 10.93 1.35
C SER A 139 -5.46 9.82 0.86
N ALA A 140 -6.04 8.74 0.35
CA ALA A 140 -5.30 7.63 -0.23
C ALA A 140 -4.42 8.07 -1.41
N HIS A 141 -4.77 9.13 -2.10
CA HIS A 141 -3.98 9.72 -3.18
C HIS A 141 -2.57 10.19 -2.77
N ASN A 142 -2.37 10.44 -1.48
CA ASN A 142 -1.08 10.89 -0.93
C ASN A 142 -0.14 9.72 -0.57
N TYR A 143 -0.59 8.48 -0.81
CA TYR A 143 0.18 7.28 -0.53
C TYR A 143 0.72 6.66 -1.80
N THR A 144 1.84 5.97 -1.67
CA THR A 144 2.27 4.95 -2.64
C THR A 144 1.87 3.57 -2.13
N ILE A 145 1.82 2.58 -3.01
CA ILE A 145 1.53 1.19 -2.61
C ILE A 145 2.58 0.67 -1.61
N GLN A 146 3.83 1.13 -1.72
CA GLN A 146 4.89 0.80 -0.77
C GLN A 146 4.59 1.35 0.62
N MET A 147 4.20 2.63 0.72
CA MET A 147 3.84 3.27 2.01
C MET A 147 2.66 2.55 2.68
N ILE A 148 1.65 2.15 1.89
CA ILE A 148 0.53 1.37 2.41
C ILE A 148 1.02 0.02 2.94
N ASN A 149 1.83 -0.70 2.17
CA ASN A 149 2.36 -2.00 2.58
C ASN A 149 3.25 -1.90 3.83
N GLU A 150 4.08 -0.86 3.96
CA GLU A 150 4.88 -0.60 5.16
C GLU A 150 4.00 -0.30 6.38
N LEU A 151 2.92 0.47 6.20
CA LEU A 151 1.96 0.74 7.25
C LEU A 151 1.30 -0.55 7.76
N LEU A 152 0.87 -1.43 6.83
CA LEU A 152 0.22 -2.71 7.16
C LEU A 152 1.17 -3.75 7.75
N LYS A 153 2.49 -3.57 7.61
CA LYS A 153 3.56 -4.37 8.22
C LYS A 153 4.15 -3.74 9.49
N SER A 154 3.66 -2.59 9.94
CA SER A 154 4.32 -1.77 10.96
C SER A 154 4.44 -2.49 12.31
N GLU A 155 3.63 -2.20 13.27
CA GLU A 155 3.73 -2.71 14.63
C GLU A 155 2.47 -3.50 15.00
N GLU A 156 2.67 -4.64 15.67
CA GLU A 156 1.57 -5.39 16.25
C GLU A 156 0.83 -4.55 17.29
N GLY A 157 -0.50 -4.64 17.32
CA GLY A 157 -1.35 -3.83 18.19
C GLY A 157 -1.70 -2.45 17.64
N LYS A 158 -1.08 -2.04 16.53
CA LYS A 158 -1.39 -0.74 15.92
C LYS A 158 -2.77 -0.74 15.29
N ILE A 159 -3.51 0.32 15.59
CA ILE A 159 -4.84 0.52 15.03
C ILE A 159 -4.72 1.23 13.68
N ILE A 160 -5.38 0.67 12.69
CA ILE A 160 -5.50 1.23 11.35
C ILE A 160 -6.94 1.68 11.12
N GLU A 161 -7.10 2.91 10.67
CA GLU A 161 -8.37 3.49 10.25
C GLU A 161 -8.35 3.67 8.75
N ILE A 162 -9.36 3.11 8.07
CA ILE A 162 -9.50 3.16 6.61
C ILE A 162 -10.94 3.55 6.27
N ASP A 163 -11.09 4.56 5.44
CA ASP A 163 -12.36 4.88 4.79
C ASP A 163 -12.34 4.26 3.39
N VAL A 164 -13.39 3.52 3.06
CA VAL A 164 -13.53 2.89 1.75
C VAL A 164 -14.84 3.27 1.10
N GLU A 165 -14.86 3.26 -0.24
CA GLU A 165 -16.05 3.40 -1.05
C GLU A 165 -16.46 2.03 -1.59
N ARG A 166 -17.71 1.68 -1.40
CA ARG A 166 -18.38 0.49 -1.91
C ARG A 166 -19.75 0.89 -2.40
N ASP A 167 -20.08 0.63 -3.67
CA ASP A 167 -21.37 0.98 -4.27
C ASP A 167 -21.75 2.47 -4.08
N ASN A 168 -20.74 3.37 -4.24
CA ASN A 168 -20.85 4.82 -4.05
C ASN A 168 -21.22 5.25 -2.60
N ILE A 169 -21.06 4.35 -1.64
CA ILE A 169 -21.27 4.63 -0.21
C ILE A 169 -19.92 4.54 0.51
N THR A 170 -19.60 5.55 1.32
CA THR A 170 -18.40 5.58 2.13
C THR A 170 -18.63 4.87 3.46
N TYR A 171 -17.77 3.88 3.75
CA TYR A 171 -17.73 3.17 5.01
C TYR A 171 -16.42 3.49 5.74
N LYS A 172 -16.48 3.55 7.06
CA LYS A 172 -15.32 3.77 7.93
C LYS A 172 -15.05 2.52 8.73
N PHE A 173 -13.83 2.02 8.63
CA PHE A 173 -13.41 0.83 9.33
C PHE A 173 -12.19 1.12 10.21
N LYS A 174 -12.15 0.43 11.35
CA LYS A 174 -11.06 0.48 12.30
C LYS A 174 -10.74 -0.92 12.76
N PHE A 175 -9.50 -1.34 12.60
CA PHE A 175 -9.03 -2.66 12.97
C PHE A 175 -7.60 -2.62 13.49
N GLU A 176 -7.23 -3.64 14.24
CA GLU A 176 -5.92 -3.76 14.84
C GLU A 176 -5.02 -4.68 14.01
N LEU A 177 -3.74 -4.32 13.90
CA LEU A 177 -2.73 -5.17 13.27
C LEU A 177 -2.38 -6.31 14.23
N LYS A 178 -2.69 -7.54 13.84
CA LYS A 178 -2.41 -8.75 14.62
C LYS A 178 -1.68 -9.78 13.80
N LYS A 179 -0.74 -10.47 14.45
CA LYS A 179 -0.12 -11.65 13.84
C LYS A 179 -1.19 -12.74 13.72
N ILE A 180 -1.55 -13.02 12.48
CA ILE A 180 -2.43 -14.13 12.14
C ILE A 180 -1.52 -15.27 11.72
N ILE A 181 -1.21 -16.14 12.65
CA ILE A 181 -0.37 -17.34 12.44
C ILE A 181 -1.33 -18.53 12.32
#